data_d0fe21d01893221411828998a836b140
#
_entry.id   d0fe21d01893221411828998a836b140
#
_cell.length_a   1.000
_cell.length_b   1.000
_cell.length_c   1.000
_cell.angle_alpha   90.00
_cell.angle_beta   90.00
_cell.angle_gamma   90.00
#
_symmetry.space_group_name_H-M   'P 1'
#
loop_
_entity.id
_entity.type
_entity.pdbx_description
1 polymer ?
#
loop_
_entity_poly.entity_id
_entity_poly.type
_entity_poly.pdbx_seq_one_letter_code
_entity_poly.pdbx_strand_id
1 'polypeptide(L)'
;MRGAIFREIREVRISITNYLDVMSSWCFWSQPTWAELKRRYADRVEFDWKIALMDGAGLPKSRAQEEWYYRRSGLMNRSPFMLRSDSYEPVLPEYLAPNLVAEAARDLGIKDDSVRLALSNSILREGSKAIRDVDVAAEIGARAGGLEKGKLLERAKLPEIEKRIRQSTADWEALKATQRPTFLVDTEIGDRAIFSGVIRLEPIAATLDSMIDDAAAYAAHAAHFGAPPAQ
;
A
#
# COMPACT_ATOMS: atom_id res chain seq x y z
N MET A 1 -19.46 6.70 -49.65
CA MET A 1 -19.45 6.77 -48.17
C MET A 1 -18.33 5.90 -47.66
N ARG A 2 -17.21 6.48 -47.22
CA ARG A 2 -16.11 5.74 -46.56
C ARG A 2 -16.39 5.76 -45.06
N GLY A 3 -16.82 4.63 -44.48
CA GLY A 3 -16.95 4.47 -43.06
C GLY A 3 -15.57 4.56 -42.45
N ALA A 4 -15.31 5.58 -41.65
CA ALA A 4 -14.13 5.66 -40.81
C ALA A 4 -14.27 4.58 -39.71
N ILE A 5 -13.49 3.52 -39.84
CA ILE A 5 -13.30 2.55 -38.78
C ILE A 5 -12.44 3.29 -37.73
N PHE A 6 -13.09 3.89 -36.72
CA PHE A 6 -12.39 4.30 -35.51
C PHE A 6 -11.91 3.01 -34.84
N ARG A 7 -10.65 2.65 -35.06
CA ARG A 7 -9.97 1.69 -34.21
C ARG A 7 -9.90 2.31 -32.82
N GLU A 8 -10.58 1.71 -31.88
CA GLU A 8 -10.47 2.05 -30.46
C GLU A 8 -8.97 1.97 -30.08
N ILE A 9 -8.36 3.11 -29.76
CA ILE A 9 -6.97 3.15 -29.29
C ILE A 9 -7.01 2.48 -27.92
N ARG A 10 -6.44 1.28 -27.82
CA ARG A 10 -6.30 0.59 -26.54
C ARG A 10 -5.37 1.42 -25.67
N GLU A 11 -5.90 1.96 -24.59
CA GLU A 11 -5.09 2.65 -23.59
C GLU A 11 -4.10 1.67 -22.98
N VAL A 12 -2.84 2.11 -22.85
CA VAL A 12 -1.78 1.35 -22.17
C VAL A 12 -2.08 1.37 -20.67
N ARG A 13 -2.12 0.18 -20.07
CA ARG A 13 -2.37 0.04 -18.65
C ARG A 13 -1.14 0.50 -17.84
N ILE A 14 -1.39 1.34 -16.86
CA ILE A 14 -0.41 1.77 -15.85
C ILE A 14 -0.95 1.37 -14.49
N SER A 15 -0.11 0.80 -13.65
CA SER A 15 -0.48 0.40 -12.29
C SER A 15 0.52 0.93 -11.27
N ILE A 16 0.03 1.22 -10.08
CA ILE A 16 0.86 1.53 -8.91
C ILE A 16 0.46 0.63 -7.74
N THR A 17 1.43 -0.12 -7.24
CA THR A 17 1.28 -0.96 -6.05
C THR A 17 2.01 -0.34 -4.88
N ASN A 18 1.29 -0.08 -3.79
CA ASN A 18 1.87 0.40 -2.53
C ASN A 18 2.12 -0.79 -1.59
N TYR A 19 3.37 -1.20 -1.43
CA TYR A 19 3.79 -2.19 -0.44
C TYR A 19 3.96 -1.52 0.92
N LEU A 20 3.19 -1.96 1.90
CA LEU A 20 3.11 -1.35 3.21
C LEU A 20 2.99 -2.38 4.35
N ASP A 21 3.25 -1.95 5.56
CA ASP A 21 2.81 -2.63 6.78
C ASP A 21 1.89 -1.67 7.57
N VAL A 22 0.79 -2.18 8.08
CA VAL A 22 -0.23 -1.39 8.80
C VAL A 22 0.36 -0.69 10.03
N MET A 23 1.41 -1.28 10.62
CA MET A 23 2.12 -0.74 11.79
C MET A 23 3.25 0.24 11.47
N SER A 24 3.64 0.35 10.21
CA SER A 24 4.78 1.19 9.85
C SER A 24 4.46 2.68 9.96
N SER A 25 5.23 3.40 10.78
CA SER A 25 5.11 4.86 10.89
C SER A 25 5.37 5.58 9.56
N TRP A 26 6.30 5.08 8.74
CA TRP A 26 6.53 5.64 7.41
C TRP A 26 5.35 5.38 6.47
N CYS A 27 4.74 4.21 6.52
CA CYS A 27 3.51 3.93 5.77
C CYS A 27 2.35 4.82 6.25
N PHE A 28 2.25 5.09 7.55
CA PHE A 28 1.30 6.05 8.09
C PHE A 28 1.50 7.45 7.50
N TRP A 29 2.73 7.96 7.51
CA TRP A 29 3.05 9.28 6.99
C TRP A 29 2.93 9.40 5.46
N SER A 30 2.92 8.29 4.74
CA SER A 30 2.70 8.27 3.29
C SER A 30 1.23 8.35 2.87
N GLN A 31 0.28 8.24 3.79
CA GLN A 31 -1.15 8.20 3.45
C GLN A 31 -1.65 9.45 2.70
N PRO A 32 -1.26 10.69 3.06
CA PRO A 32 -1.66 11.85 2.28
C PRO A 32 -1.17 11.79 0.83
N THR A 33 0.07 11.32 0.61
CA THR A 33 0.64 11.10 -0.73
C THR A 33 -0.16 10.07 -1.51
N TRP A 34 -0.47 8.92 -0.89
CA TRP A 34 -1.27 7.87 -1.52
C TRP A 34 -2.67 8.35 -1.90
N ALA A 35 -3.34 9.07 -1.00
CA ALA A 35 -4.65 9.64 -1.28
C ALA A 35 -4.61 10.66 -2.43
N GLU A 36 -3.59 11.52 -2.46
CA GLU A 36 -3.45 12.52 -3.50
C GLU A 36 -3.09 11.91 -4.86
N LEU A 37 -2.25 10.86 -4.89
CA LEU A 37 -1.98 10.09 -6.11
C LEU A 37 -3.28 9.49 -6.68
N LYS A 38 -4.08 8.83 -5.85
CA LYS A 38 -5.38 8.31 -6.27
C LYS A 38 -6.31 9.40 -6.80
N ARG A 39 -6.36 10.55 -6.12
CA ARG A 39 -7.18 11.68 -6.55
C ARG A 39 -6.75 12.25 -7.91
N ARG A 40 -5.43 12.32 -8.18
CA ARG A 40 -4.89 12.90 -9.42
C ARG A 40 -4.99 11.96 -10.63
N TYR A 41 -4.86 10.66 -10.38
CA TYR A 41 -4.63 9.68 -11.45
C TYR A 41 -5.70 8.58 -11.53
N ALA A 42 -6.84 8.71 -10.82
CA ALA A 42 -7.89 7.69 -10.72
C ALA A 42 -8.36 7.13 -12.07
N ASP A 43 -8.43 7.99 -13.09
CA ASP A 43 -8.96 7.62 -14.42
C ASP A 43 -7.89 7.01 -15.36
N ARG A 44 -6.62 7.05 -14.96
CA ARG A 44 -5.48 6.68 -15.83
C ARG A 44 -4.57 5.61 -15.25
N VAL A 45 -4.65 5.36 -13.95
CA VAL A 45 -3.74 4.48 -13.21
C VAL A 45 -4.54 3.53 -12.33
N GLU A 46 -4.23 2.25 -12.38
CA GLU A 46 -4.77 1.25 -11.46
C GLU A 46 -4.02 1.30 -10.14
N PHE A 47 -4.76 1.39 -9.03
CA PHE A 47 -4.20 1.49 -7.68
C PHE A 47 -4.45 0.21 -6.89
N ASP A 48 -3.38 -0.38 -6.37
CA ASP A 48 -3.45 -1.51 -5.43
C ASP A 48 -2.48 -1.29 -4.26
N TRP A 49 -2.75 -1.97 -3.15
CA TRP A 49 -1.81 -2.06 -2.04
C TRP A 49 -1.61 -3.52 -1.63
N LYS A 50 -0.43 -3.84 -1.14
CA LYS A 50 -0.07 -5.17 -0.66
C LYS A 50 0.68 -5.06 0.66
N ILE A 51 0.52 -6.08 1.50
CA ILE A 51 1.27 -6.14 2.74
C ILE A 51 2.71 -6.59 2.45
N ALA A 52 3.66 -5.84 3.02
CA ALA A 52 5.06 -6.23 3.15
C ALA A 52 5.40 -6.18 4.64
N LEU A 53 5.40 -7.33 5.31
CA LEU A 53 5.54 -7.44 6.76
C LEU A 53 6.86 -6.84 7.26
N MET A 54 6.79 -6.05 8.33
CA MET A 54 7.96 -5.65 9.10
C MET A 54 8.40 -6.81 9.99
N ASP A 55 9.70 -7.08 9.97
CA ASP A 55 10.32 -8.01 10.91
C ASP A 55 10.62 -7.36 12.27
N GLY A 56 10.94 -8.18 13.25
CA GLY A 56 11.28 -7.72 14.59
C GLY A 56 12.55 -6.85 14.68
N ALA A 57 13.40 -6.85 13.63
CA ALA A 57 14.59 -6.00 13.62
C ALA A 57 14.22 -4.53 13.37
N GLY A 58 13.14 -4.28 12.63
CA GLY A 58 12.60 -2.94 12.38
C GLY A 58 11.78 -2.36 13.54
N LEU A 59 11.48 -3.15 14.57
CA LEU A 59 10.63 -2.75 15.69
C LEU A 59 11.45 -2.15 16.83
N PRO A 60 10.91 -1.14 17.57
CA PRO A 60 11.57 -0.58 18.76
C PRO A 60 11.68 -1.65 19.86
N LYS A 61 12.77 -1.59 20.64
CA LYS A 61 13.05 -2.50 21.74
C LYS A 61 12.76 -1.89 23.12
N SER A 62 12.41 -0.61 23.16
CA SER A 62 12.06 0.11 24.37
C SER A 62 11.20 1.32 24.06
N ARG A 63 10.51 1.86 25.08
CA ARG A 63 9.76 3.13 24.96
C ARG A 63 10.66 4.27 24.47
N ALA A 64 11.86 4.40 25.00
CA ALA A 64 12.78 5.45 24.58
C ALA A 64 13.15 5.35 23.09
N GLN A 65 13.34 4.12 22.58
CA GLN A 65 13.62 3.89 21.17
C GLN A 65 12.39 4.16 20.30
N GLU A 66 11.20 3.77 20.73
CA GLU A 66 9.94 4.06 20.06
C GLU A 66 9.71 5.59 19.95
N GLU A 67 9.85 6.30 21.06
CA GLU A 67 9.72 7.75 21.11
C GLU A 67 10.74 8.45 20.21
N TRP A 68 11.97 7.94 20.15
CA TRP A 68 12.99 8.47 19.25
C TRP A 68 12.60 8.30 17.78
N TYR A 69 12.15 7.11 17.37
CA TYR A 69 11.71 6.86 15.99
C TYR A 69 10.50 7.73 15.62
N TYR A 70 9.51 7.82 16.49
CA TYR A 70 8.28 8.54 16.20
C TYR A 70 8.49 10.05 16.25
N ARG A 71 9.33 10.55 17.16
CA ARG A 71 9.74 11.97 17.17
C ARG A 71 10.46 12.33 15.87
N ARG A 72 11.43 11.52 15.45
CA ARG A 72 12.13 11.72 14.18
C ARG A 72 11.16 11.78 13.00
N SER A 73 10.29 10.79 12.86
CA SER A 73 9.34 10.72 11.75
C SER A 73 8.34 11.88 11.80
N GLY A 74 7.85 12.25 12.97
CA GLY A 74 6.95 13.37 13.17
C GLY A 74 7.57 14.72 12.79
N LEU A 75 8.81 14.97 13.21
CA LEU A 75 9.53 16.20 12.86
C LEU A 75 9.78 16.31 11.35
N MET A 76 10.22 15.22 10.71
CA MET A 76 10.44 15.18 9.26
C MET A 76 9.16 15.47 8.47
N ASN A 77 8.02 15.09 9.00
CA ASN A 77 6.70 15.32 8.40
C ASN A 77 5.98 16.55 8.95
N ARG A 78 6.63 17.34 9.81
CA ARG A 78 6.04 18.51 10.47
C ARG A 78 4.71 18.20 11.14
N SER A 79 4.62 17.01 11.77
CA SER A 79 3.40 16.57 12.42
C SER A 79 3.10 17.39 13.69
N PRO A 80 1.83 17.76 13.92
CA PRO A 80 1.42 18.39 15.18
C PRO A 80 1.26 17.39 16.34
N PHE A 81 1.45 16.09 16.11
CA PHE A 81 1.33 15.04 17.12
C PHE A 81 2.44 14.00 16.96
N MET A 82 2.71 13.28 18.05
CA MET A 82 3.62 12.14 18.08
C MET A 82 2.84 10.83 17.98
N LEU A 83 3.39 9.87 17.23
CA LEU A 83 2.86 8.51 17.18
C LEU A 83 3.18 7.75 18.49
N ARG A 84 2.38 6.72 18.75
CA ARG A 84 2.50 5.86 19.93
C ARG A 84 1.87 4.50 19.64
N SER A 85 2.65 3.42 19.61
CA SER A 85 2.13 2.07 19.32
C SER A 85 2.27 1.08 20.47
N ASP A 86 3.16 1.33 21.43
CA ASP A 86 3.56 0.38 22.49
C ASP A 86 4.04 -0.98 21.92
N SER A 87 4.61 -0.99 20.70
CA SER A 87 5.06 -2.21 20.01
C SER A 87 6.29 -2.86 20.65
N TYR A 88 6.99 -2.14 21.51
CA TYR A 88 8.17 -2.62 22.24
C TYR A 88 7.83 -3.59 23.38
N GLU A 89 6.55 -3.73 23.80
CA GLU A 89 6.13 -4.56 24.94
C GLU A 89 5.01 -5.56 24.60
N PRO A 90 5.29 -6.85 24.58
CA PRO A 90 6.58 -7.50 24.32
C PRO A 90 6.97 -7.33 22.84
N VAL A 91 8.27 -7.32 22.56
CA VAL A 91 8.73 -7.32 21.18
C VAL A 91 8.49 -8.70 20.57
N LEU A 92 7.69 -8.76 19.52
CA LEU A 92 7.43 -9.97 18.75
C LEU A 92 8.30 -10.00 17.47
N PRO A 93 8.54 -11.18 16.89
CA PRO A 93 9.22 -11.27 15.60
C PRO A 93 8.52 -10.49 14.49
N GLU A 94 7.19 -10.45 14.55
CA GLU A 94 6.30 -9.74 13.63
C GLU A 94 4.94 -9.50 14.29
N TYR A 95 4.16 -8.58 13.76
CA TYR A 95 2.80 -8.32 14.24
C TYR A 95 1.79 -8.57 13.13
N LEU A 96 1.19 -9.76 13.14
CA LEU A 96 0.30 -10.21 12.07
C LEU A 96 -1.13 -9.68 12.19
N ALA A 97 -1.66 -9.53 13.39
CA ALA A 97 -3.08 -9.26 13.62
C ALA A 97 -3.67 -8.11 12.77
N PRO A 98 -3.09 -6.90 12.72
CA PRO A 98 -3.65 -5.82 11.92
C PRO A 98 -3.54 -6.07 10.41
N ASN A 99 -2.44 -6.72 9.99
CA ASN A 99 -2.22 -7.04 8.58
C ASN A 99 -3.17 -8.14 8.10
N LEU A 100 -3.44 -9.17 8.92
CA LEU A 100 -4.44 -10.21 8.63
C LEU A 100 -5.83 -9.62 8.46
N VAL A 101 -6.25 -8.75 9.37
CA VAL A 101 -7.59 -8.12 9.32
C VAL A 101 -7.73 -7.19 8.13
N ALA A 102 -6.71 -6.38 7.83
CA ALA A 102 -6.73 -5.51 6.65
C ALA A 102 -6.84 -6.31 5.35
N GLU A 103 -6.07 -7.40 5.21
CA GLU A 103 -6.10 -8.25 4.03
C GLU A 103 -7.41 -9.06 3.92
N ALA A 104 -7.95 -9.55 5.04
CA ALA A 104 -9.22 -10.28 5.08
C ALA A 104 -10.42 -9.40 4.67
N ALA A 105 -10.40 -8.12 5.02
CA ALA A 105 -11.46 -7.19 4.66
C ALA A 105 -11.61 -7.02 3.15
N ARG A 106 -10.52 -7.19 2.38
CA ARG A 106 -10.57 -7.15 0.91
C ARG A 106 -11.42 -8.28 0.34
N ASP A 107 -11.35 -9.47 0.92
CA ASP A 107 -12.16 -10.62 0.50
C ASP A 107 -13.66 -10.42 0.82
N LEU A 108 -13.97 -9.55 1.77
CA LEU A 108 -15.32 -9.16 2.12
C LEU A 108 -15.82 -7.92 1.37
N GLY A 109 -15.10 -7.51 0.32
CA GLY A 109 -15.51 -6.46 -0.60
C GLY A 109 -14.99 -5.06 -0.27
N ILE A 110 -14.21 -4.88 0.80
CA ILE A 110 -13.59 -3.58 1.11
C ILE A 110 -12.35 -3.38 0.24
N LYS A 111 -12.52 -2.60 -0.82
CA LYS A 111 -11.45 -2.29 -1.78
C LYS A 111 -10.76 -0.96 -1.52
N ASP A 112 -11.35 -0.13 -0.66
CA ASP A 112 -10.78 1.14 -0.25
C ASP A 112 -9.78 0.97 0.92
N ASP A 113 -9.28 2.10 1.42
CA ASP A 113 -8.29 2.10 2.49
C ASP A 113 -8.92 2.15 3.90
N SER A 114 -10.23 2.13 4.04
CA SER A 114 -10.94 2.42 5.28
C SER A 114 -10.50 1.53 6.44
N VAL A 115 -10.48 0.21 6.25
CA VAL A 115 -10.11 -0.76 7.29
C VAL A 115 -8.64 -0.62 7.70
N ARG A 116 -7.71 -0.62 6.74
CA ARG A 116 -6.29 -0.51 7.06
C ARG A 116 -5.92 0.83 7.70
N LEU A 117 -6.58 1.93 7.29
CA LEU A 117 -6.35 3.25 7.90
C LEU A 117 -6.88 3.32 9.32
N ALA A 118 -8.05 2.74 9.59
CA ALA A 118 -8.61 2.68 10.94
C ALA A 118 -7.70 1.89 11.88
N LEU A 119 -7.19 0.73 11.43
CA LEU A 119 -6.23 -0.08 12.19
C LEU A 119 -4.93 0.70 12.44
N SER A 120 -4.36 1.32 11.40
CA SER A 120 -3.14 2.10 11.52
C SER A 120 -3.29 3.28 12.48
N ASN A 121 -4.41 4.01 12.42
CA ASN A 121 -4.72 5.09 13.35
C ASN A 121 -4.84 4.59 14.79
N SER A 122 -5.61 3.52 15.02
CA SER A 122 -5.79 2.95 16.35
C SER A 122 -4.47 2.50 16.97
N ILE A 123 -3.61 1.86 16.17
CA ILE A 123 -2.31 1.37 16.64
C ILE A 123 -1.32 2.51 16.87
N LEU A 124 -1.13 3.39 15.87
CA LEU A 124 -0.04 4.35 15.86
C LEU A 124 -0.36 5.67 16.58
N ARG A 125 -1.65 6.00 16.76
CA ARG A 125 -2.06 7.21 17.48
C ARG A 125 -2.58 6.95 18.87
N GLU A 126 -3.24 5.81 19.07
CA GLU A 126 -3.95 5.50 20.31
C GLU A 126 -3.22 4.44 21.16
N GLY A 127 -2.24 3.72 20.58
CA GLY A 127 -1.54 2.62 21.28
C GLY A 127 -2.45 1.44 21.55
N SER A 128 -3.28 1.05 20.58
CA SER A 128 -4.30 0.01 20.74
C SER A 128 -3.70 -1.39 20.80
N LYS A 129 -4.35 -2.29 21.59
CA LYS A 129 -4.06 -3.73 21.60
C LYS A 129 -4.28 -4.44 20.26
N ALA A 130 -4.93 -3.79 19.28
CA ALA A 130 -5.10 -4.32 17.92
C ALA A 130 -3.81 -4.79 17.25
N ILE A 131 -2.68 -4.29 17.71
CA ILE A 131 -1.35 -4.73 17.24
C ILE A 131 -1.09 -6.23 17.53
N ARG A 132 -1.64 -6.78 18.63
CA ARG A 132 -1.37 -8.14 19.11
C ARG A 132 -2.60 -9.05 19.08
N ASP A 133 -3.76 -8.45 19.16
CA ASP A 133 -5.02 -9.15 19.34
C ASP A 133 -5.88 -9.05 18.08
N VAL A 134 -6.02 -10.16 17.38
CA VAL A 134 -6.80 -10.23 16.13
C VAL A 134 -8.28 -9.99 16.35
N ASP A 135 -8.82 -10.27 17.53
CA ASP A 135 -10.24 -10.01 17.87
C ASP A 135 -10.49 -8.51 18.04
N VAL A 136 -9.58 -7.80 18.70
CA VAL A 136 -9.60 -6.33 18.81
C VAL A 136 -9.40 -5.69 17.43
N ALA A 137 -8.45 -6.19 16.65
CA ALA A 137 -8.23 -5.71 15.29
C ALA A 137 -9.48 -5.90 14.40
N ALA A 138 -10.13 -7.07 14.49
CA ALA A 138 -11.36 -7.36 13.74
C ALA A 138 -12.52 -6.46 14.15
N GLU A 139 -12.65 -6.10 15.42
CA GLU A 139 -13.67 -5.15 15.87
C GLU A 139 -13.48 -3.75 15.27
N ILE A 140 -12.23 -3.25 15.28
CA ILE A 140 -11.88 -1.96 14.69
C ILE A 140 -12.12 -1.98 13.18
N GLY A 141 -11.63 -3.04 12.52
CA GLY A 141 -11.78 -3.20 11.08
C GLY A 141 -13.24 -3.33 10.63
N ALA A 142 -14.03 -4.13 11.36
CA ALA A 142 -15.44 -4.31 11.07
C ALA A 142 -16.23 -3.01 11.17
N ARG A 143 -15.99 -2.21 12.21
CA ARG A 143 -16.59 -0.89 12.37
C ARG A 143 -16.25 0.05 11.22
N ALA A 144 -14.98 0.08 10.82
CA ALA A 144 -14.50 0.96 9.76
C ALA A 144 -15.02 0.55 8.37
N GLY A 145 -15.13 -0.75 8.10
CA GLY A 145 -15.60 -1.28 6.82
C GLY A 145 -17.10 -1.53 6.74
N GLY A 146 -17.87 -1.27 7.83
CA GLY A 146 -19.29 -1.63 7.87
C GLY A 146 -19.55 -3.13 7.78
N LEU A 147 -18.62 -3.95 8.28
CA LEU A 147 -18.66 -5.41 8.22
C LEU A 147 -19.17 -6.02 9.53
N GLU A 148 -19.63 -7.26 9.45
CA GLU A 148 -19.90 -8.07 10.64
C GLU A 148 -18.58 -8.58 11.22
N LYS A 149 -18.31 -8.28 12.54
CA LYS A 149 -17.06 -8.64 13.22
C LYS A 149 -16.73 -10.13 13.13
N GLY A 150 -17.75 -11.00 13.37
CA GLY A 150 -17.55 -12.45 13.37
C GLY A 150 -17.03 -12.94 12.04
N LYS A 151 -17.61 -12.50 10.94
CA LYS A 151 -17.19 -12.87 9.58
C LYS A 151 -15.78 -12.37 9.25
N LEU A 152 -15.45 -11.12 9.64
CA LEU A 152 -14.12 -10.58 9.44
C LEU A 152 -13.07 -11.34 10.24
N LEU A 153 -13.37 -11.66 11.51
CA LEU A 153 -12.49 -12.42 12.39
C LEU A 153 -12.25 -13.83 11.88
N GLU A 154 -13.33 -14.54 11.47
CA GLU A 154 -13.24 -15.87 10.86
C GLU A 154 -12.37 -15.83 9.61
N ARG A 155 -12.61 -14.85 8.72
CA ARG A 155 -11.84 -14.70 7.49
C ARG A 155 -10.36 -14.41 7.78
N ALA A 156 -10.06 -13.53 8.73
CA ALA A 156 -8.69 -13.16 9.09
C ALA A 156 -7.87 -14.34 9.67
N LYS A 157 -8.53 -15.35 10.25
CA LYS A 157 -7.88 -16.55 10.78
C LYS A 157 -7.62 -17.65 9.74
N LEU A 158 -8.07 -17.48 8.51
CA LEU A 158 -7.85 -18.48 7.48
C LEU A 158 -6.39 -18.49 7.02
N PRO A 159 -5.77 -19.67 6.87
CA PRO A 159 -4.36 -19.80 6.47
C PRO A 159 -4.03 -19.14 5.12
N GLU A 160 -4.99 -19.05 4.22
CA GLU A 160 -4.80 -18.41 2.92
C GLU A 160 -4.56 -16.91 3.03
N ILE A 161 -5.09 -16.24 4.06
CA ILE A 161 -4.84 -14.81 4.29
C ILE A 161 -3.37 -14.60 4.67
N GLU A 162 -2.88 -15.35 5.64
CA GLU A 162 -1.46 -15.29 6.02
C GLU A 162 -0.55 -15.67 4.84
N LYS A 163 -0.88 -16.73 4.12
CA LYS A 163 -0.13 -17.15 2.93
C LYS A 163 -0.03 -16.03 1.90
N ARG A 164 -1.11 -15.29 1.65
CA ARG A 164 -1.14 -14.15 0.72
C ARG A 164 -0.23 -13.02 1.19
N ILE A 165 -0.27 -12.69 2.48
CA ILE A 165 0.59 -11.68 3.09
C ILE A 165 2.07 -12.08 2.97
N ARG A 166 2.40 -13.33 3.25
CA ARG A 166 3.78 -13.82 3.12
C ARG A 166 4.25 -13.84 1.68
N GLN A 167 3.37 -14.20 0.75
CA GLN A 167 3.70 -14.12 -0.69
C GLN A 167 3.95 -12.68 -1.12
N SER A 168 3.10 -11.74 -0.75
CA SER A 168 3.30 -10.32 -1.10
C SER A 168 4.55 -9.72 -0.43
N THR A 169 4.92 -10.22 0.75
CA THR A 169 6.18 -9.84 1.40
C THR A 169 7.39 -10.37 0.61
N ALA A 170 7.34 -11.63 0.17
CA ALA A 170 8.39 -12.21 -0.68
C ALA A 170 8.49 -11.50 -2.04
N ASP A 171 7.36 -11.14 -2.65
CA ASP A 171 7.32 -10.34 -3.89
C ASP A 171 8.00 -8.98 -3.68
N TRP A 172 7.76 -8.33 -2.54
CA TRP A 172 8.41 -7.07 -2.18
C TRP A 172 9.92 -7.23 -1.98
N GLU A 173 10.37 -8.30 -1.32
CA GLU A 173 11.79 -8.61 -1.14
C GLU A 173 12.49 -8.85 -2.48
N ALA A 174 11.82 -9.51 -3.43
CA ALA A 174 12.33 -9.73 -4.78
C ALA A 174 12.58 -8.42 -5.55
N LEU A 175 11.88 -7.33 -5.21
CA LEU A 175 12.14 -5.99 -5.75
C LEU A 175 13.47 -5.40 -5.25
N LYS A 176 14.12 -6.02 -4.26
CA LYS A 176 15.30 -5.49 -3.54
C LYS A 176 15.05 -4.12 -2.90
N ALA A 177 13.79 -3.84 -2.59
CA ALA A 177 13.40 -2.67 -1.82
C ALA A 177 13.83 -2.84 -0.35
N THR A 178 14.25 -1.74 0.29
CA THR A 178 14.81 -1.79 1.65
C THR A 178 13.94 -1.08 2.69
N GLN A 179 12.94 -0.34 2.24
CA GLN A 179 12.11 0.50 3.11
C GLN A 179 10.63 0.38 2.72
N ARG A 180 9.74 0.43 3.70
CA ARG A 180 8.30 0.62 3.54
C ARG A 180 7.93 2.07 3.86
N PRO A 181 6.96 2.71 3.15
CA PRO A 181 6.28 2.17 1.96
C PRO A 181 7.23 2.00 0.78
N THR A 182 6.89 1.05 -0.10
CA THR A 182 7.50 0.98 -1.43
C THR A 182 6.40 1.15 -2.47
N PHE A 183 6.54 2.15 -3.34
CA PHE A 183 5.65 2.30 -4.48
C PHE A 183 6.32 1.68 -5.70
N LEU A 184 5.67 0.66 -6.27
CA LEU A 184 6.04 0.06 -7.52
C LEU A 184 5.10 0.59 -8.60
N VAL A 185 5.66 1.23 -9.62
CA VAL A 185 4.92 1.69 -10.81
C VAL A 185 5.32 0.83 -11.99
N ASP A 186 4.34 0.26 -12.67
CA ASP A 186 4.53 -0.59 -13.84
C ASP A 186 3.64 -0.14 -15.00
N THR A 187 4.16 -0.25 -16.23
CA THR A 187 3.39 -0.06 -17.47
C THR A 187 3.37 -1.34 -18.31
N GLU A 188 2.33 -1.52 -19.12
CA GLU A 188 2.25 -2.65 -20.09
C GLU A 188 3.36 -2.59 -21.16
N ILE A 189 3.97 -1.44 -21.40
CA ILE A 189 5.07 -1.29 -22.36
C ILE A 189 6.43 -1.64 -21.76
N GLY A 190 6.48 -1.97 -20.44
CA GLY A 190 7.67 -2.48 -19.76
C GLY A 190 8.40 -1.48 -18.89
N ASP A 191 7.95 -0.22 -18.82
CA ASP A 191 8.55 0.78 -17.92
C ASP A 191 8.24 0.44 -16.48
N ARG A 192 9.24 0.58 -15.61
CA ARG A 192 9.15 0.29 -14.20
C ARG A 192 9.89 1.30 -13.35
N ALA A 193 9.25 1.77 -12.28
CA ALA A 193 9.89 2.57 -11.25
C ALA A 193 9.59 2.03 -9.85
N ILE A 194 10.60 2.08 -8.96
CA ILE A 194 10.51 1.61 -7.58
C ILE A 194 10.94 2.74 -6.65
N PHE A 195 10.03 3.17 -5.76
CA PHE A 195 10.29 4.19 -4.75
C PHE A 195 10.30 3.52 -3.37
N SER A 196 11.49 3.20 -2.87
CA SER A 196 11.67 2.56 -1.56
C SER A 196 11.84 3.62 -0.47
N GLY A 197 10.88 3.68 0.48
CA GLY A 197 10.89 4.62 1.60
C GLY A 197 10.59 6.08 1.24
N VAL A 198 10.21 6.36 0.01
CA VAL A 198 9.81 7.71 -0.42
C VAL A 198 8.35 7.96 -0.04
N ILE A 199 8.12 9.04 0.70
CA ILE A 199 6.77 9.41 1.18
C ILE A 199 6.29 10.76 0.62
N ARG A 200 7.10 11.43 -0.20
CA ARG A 200 6.76 12.69 -0.84
C ARG A 200 6.08 12.44 -2.17
N LEU A 201 5.10 13.30 -2.47
CA LEU A 201 4.28 13.20 -3.67
C LEU A 201 5.07 13.47 -4.95
N GLU A 202 5.91 14.50 -4.93
CA GLU A 202 6.48 15.10 -6.13
C GLU A 202 7.27 14.13 -7.02
N PRO A 203 8.21 13.32 -6.49
CA PRO A 203 8.97 12.41 -7.33
C PRO A 203 8.11 11.29 -7.93
N ILE A 204 7.10 10.81 -7.18
CA ILE A 204 6.20 9.76 -7.66
C ILE A 204 5.27 10.31 -8.73
N ALA A 205 4.69 11.50 -8.50
CA ALA A 205 3.82 12.16 -9.45
C ALA A 205 4.53 12.49 -10.77
N ALA A 206 5.75 13.05 -10.69
CA ALA A 206 6.53 13.35 -11.89
C ALA A 206 6.86 12.10 -12.72
N THR A 207 7.13 10.97 -12.07
CA THR A 207 7.35 9.70 -12.75
C THR A 207 6.07 9.18 -13.40
N LEU A 208 4.93 9.24 -12.71
CA LEU A 208 3.64 8.87 -13.28
C LEU A 208 3.29 9.74 -14.51
N ASP A 209 3.50 11.04 -14.43
CA ASP A 209 3.27 11.95 -15.55
C ASP A 209 4.13 11.55 -16.77
N SER A 210 5.43 11.29 -16.58
CA SER A 210 6.31 10.85 -17.66
C SER A 210 5.88 9.50 -18.24
N MET A 211 5.53 8.51 -17.41
CA MET A 211 5.11 7.19 -17.87
C MET A 211 3.77 7.24 -18.61
N ILE A 212 2.86 8.14 -18.20
CA ILE A 212 1.60 8.37 -18.90
C ILE A 212 1.84 8.96 -20.31
N ASP A 213 2.74 9.93 -20.41
CA ASP A 213 3.10 10.55 -21.70
C ASP A 213 3.77 9.54 -22.63
N ASP A 214 4.70 8.70 -22.13
CA ASP A 214 5.35 7.63 -22.90
C ASP A 214 4.34 6.57 -23.35
N ALA A 215 3.42 6.17 -22.49
CA ALA A 215 2.35 5.24 -22.81
C ALA A 215 1.43 5.78 -23.94
N ALA A 216 1.08 7.06 -23.86
CA ALA A 216 0.27 7.74 -24.87
C ALA A 216 1.01 7.82 -26.22
N ALA A 217 2.30 8.17 -26.21
CA ALA A 217 3.13 8.22 -27.40
C ALA A 217 3.27 6.84 -28.05
N TYR A 218 3.46 5.78 -27.23
CA TYR A 218 3.53 4.39 -27.70
C TYR A 218 2.20 3.95 -28.33
N ALA A 219 1.07 4.25 -27.71
CA ALA A 219 -0.24 3.94 -28.23
C ALA A 219 -0.52 4.64 -29.57
N ALA A 220 -0.14 5.93 -29.68
CA ALA A 220 -0.24 6.69 -30.93
C ALA A 220 0.63 6.09 -32.05
N HIS A 221 1.87 5.69 -31.74
CA HIS A 221 2.76 5.03 -32.70
C HIS A 221 2.16 3.69 -33.15
N ALA A 222 1.71 2.84 -32.22
CA ALA A 222 1.13 1.55 -32.55
C ALA A 222 -0.17 1.67 -33.39
N ALA A 223 -0.97 2.70 -33.12
CA ALA A 223 -2.18 2.99 -33.92
C ALA A 223 -1.84 3.36 -35.37
N HIS A 224 -0.72 4.04 -35.60
CA HIS A 224 -0.29 4.49 -36.93
C HIS A 224 0.49 3.41 -37.70
N PHE A 225 1.45 2.76 -37.07
CA PHE A 225 2.39 1.82 -37.68
C PHE A 225 2.05 0.35 -37.48
N GLY A 226 1.08 0.04 -36.61
CA GLY A 226 0.73 -1.34 -36.23
C GLY A 226 1.60 -1.90 -35.11
N ALA A 227 1.36 -3.19 -34.77
CA ALA A 227 2.15 -3.91 -33.80
C ALA A 227 3.55 -4.24 -34.35
N PRO A 228 4.57 -4.44 -33.49
CA PRO A 228 5.89 -4.86 -33.93
C PRO A 228 5.80 -6.18 -34.71
N PRO A 229 6.67 -6.40 -35.72
CA PRO A 229 6.72 -7.67 -36.44
C PRO A 229 6.94 -8.84 -35.48
N ALA A 230 6.27 -9.97 -35.75
CA ALA A 230 6.53 -11.19 -35.00
C ALA A 230 8.00 -11.64 -35.17
N GLN A 231 8.63 -12.06 -34.09
CA GLN A 231 9.97 -12.65 -34.11
C GLN A 231 9.93 -14.06 -34.69
#